data_ac6058059fb9cccfde140a8a46abd292
#
_entry.id   ac6058059fb9cccfde140a8a46abd292
#
_cell.length_a   1.000
_cell.length_b   1.000
_cell.length_c   1.000
_cell.angle_alpha   90.00
_cell.angle_beta   90.00
_cell.angle_gamma   90.00
#
_symmetry.space_group_name_H-M   'P 1'
#
loop_
_entity.id
_entity.type
_entity.pdbx_description
1 polymer ?
#
loop_
_entity_poly.entity_id
_entity_poly.type
_entity_poly.pdbx_seq_one_letter_code
_entity_poly.pdbx_strand_id
1 'polypeptide(L)'
;MLRRATGLPVVFGGAVTPGRDLVLSSFYGTHGTSLHGLRIGAGRGLGGTAIAMGAPVRVNDYASTRAITHEFDQMVVVDERLTSVFAYPVVVRGTVHGVLYGAVRGQTTVGDRAIRMAGAIARGLAGDLDMPSLHTKAALRELAEVTRLVGDPALRERLRKVHQDLGGEAPVTVPTGLTPRELDTLRLAAVGASNREIAAELGLSTETVKAYLRGAMRKLGVHNRTAAVHAARSTGVL
;
A
#
# COMPACT_ATOMS: atom_id res chain seq x y z
N MET A 1 6.58 -4.79 -19.25
CA MET A 1 7.15 -3.55 -18.69
C MET A 1 8.65 -3.66 -18.45
N LEU A 2 9.18 -4.58 -17.63
CA LEU A 2 10.59 -4.73 -17.26
C LEU A 2 11.51 -4.91 -18.50
N ARG A 3 11.18 -5.81 -19.45
CA ARG A 3 11.95 -6.01 -20.67
C ARG A 3 12.14 -4.72 -21.48
N ARG A 4 11.06 -3.96 -21.70
CA ARG A 4 11.13 -2.72 -22.50
C ARG A 4 12.02 -1.67 -21.84
N ALA A 5 12.01 -1.59 -20.52
CA ALA A 5 12.78 -0.63 -19.77
C ALA A 5 14.26 -1.01 -19.68
N THR A 6 14.57 -2.31 -19.47
CA THR A 6 15.95 -2.77 -19.25
C THR A 6 16.65 -3.17 -20.55
N GLY A 7 15.92 -3.55 -21.60
CA GLY A 7 16.46 -4.10 -22.84
C GLY A 7 17.04 -5.51 -22.70
N LEU A 8 16.87 -6.17 -21.55
CA LEU A 8 17.43 -7.50 -21.29
C LEU A 8 16.70 -8.59 -22.07
N PRO A 9 17.44 -9.60 -22.59
CA PRO A 9 16.87 -10.70 -23.33
C PRO A 9 16.01 -11.62 -22.47
N VAL A 10 16.32 -11.75 -21.18
CA VAL A 10 15.60 -12.60 -20.22
C VAL A 10 15.18 -11.77 -19.03
N VAL A 11 13.88 -11.77 -18.75
CA VAL A 11 13.32 -11.17 -17.54
C VAL A 11 12.23 -12.09 -16.99
N PHE A 12 12.18 -12.21 -15.68
CA PHE A 12 11.17 -13.00 -15.01
C PHE A 12 10.90 -12.45 -13.61
N GLY A 13 9.94 -13.00 -12.92
CA GLY A 13 9.61 -12.56 -11.58
C GLY A 13 8.49 -13.35 -10.96
N GLY A 14 8.22 -13.04 -9.70
CA GLY A 14 7.19 -13.70 -8.95
C GLY A 14 6.81 -12.94 -7.71
N ALA A 15 5.76 -13.41 -7.04
CA ALA A 15 5.25 -12.86 -5.80
C ALA A 15 5.67 -13.73 -4.61
N VAL A 16 5.88 -13.08 -3.46
CA VAL A 16 6.08 -13.76 -2.19
C VAL A 16 4.72 -14.15 -1.64
N THR A 17 4.54 -15.43 -1.35
CA THR A 17 3.30 -15.99 -0.79
C THR A 17 3.17 -15.68 0.71
N PRO A 18 1.99 -15.85 1.32
CA PRO A 18 1.82 -15.76 2.77
C PRO A 18 2.75 -16.70 3.55
N GLY A 19 3.15 -17.84 2.96
CA GLY A 19 4.14 -18.78 3.51
C GLY A 19 5.58 -18.31 3.39
N ARG A 20 5.82 -17.08 2.92
CA ARG A 20 7.13 -16.44 2.75
C ARG A 20 8.03 -17.04 1.66
N ASP A 21 7.49 -17.92 0.81
CA ASP A 21 8.19 -18.39 -0.37
C ASP A 21 7.90 -17.48 -1.57
N LEU A 22 8.92 -17.15 -2.33
CA LEU A 22 8.78 -16.56 -3.64
C LEU A 22 8.35 -17.64 -4.64
N VAL A 23 7.29 -17.40 -5.39
CA VAL A 23 6.83 -18.28 -6.47
C VAL A 23 7.02 -17.57 -7.81
N LEU A 24 7.86 -18.12 -8.67
CA LEU A 24 8.08 -17.55 -9.99
C LEU A 24 6.89 -17.84 -10.91
N SER A 25 6.31 -16.77 -11.51
CA SER A 25 5.05 -16.87 -12.27
C SER A 25 5.02 -16.06 -13.56
N SER A 26 5.97 -15.16 -13.77
CA SER A 26 6.01 -14.29 -14.95
C SER A 26 7.35 -14.43 -15.65
N PHE A 27 7.35 -14.73 -16.96
CA PHE A 27 8.55 -15.07 -17.70
C PHE A 27 8.56 -14.42 -19.08
N TYR A 28 9.75 -14.02 -19.53
CA TYR A 28 10.02 -13.62 -20.89
C TYR A 28 11.45 -14.00 -21.29
N GLY A 29 11.59 -14.64 -22.43
CA GLY A 29 12.89 -15.01 -22.99
C GLY A 29 13.55 -16.23 -22.34
N THR A 30 12.85 -16.96 -21.47
CA THR A 30 13.26 -18.27 -20.96
C THR A 30 13.26 -19.32 -22.08
N HIS A 31 14.15 -20.31 -21.99
CA HIS A 31 14.21 -21.40 -22.96
C HIS A 31 13.15 -22.47 -22.71
N GLY A 32 12.88 -22.77 -21.46
CA GLY A 32 11.99 -23.83 -21.06
C GLY A 32 11.00 -23.40 -19.95
N THR A 33 10.49 -24.39 -19.24
CA THR A 33 9.55 -24.23 -18.14
C THR A 33 10.14 -24.59 -16.78
N SER A 34 11.45 -24.88 -16.69
CA SER A 34 12.12 -25.33 -15.46
C SER A 34 12.03 -24.29 -14.31
N LEU A 35 11.92 -23.01 -14.64
CA LEU A 35 11.70 -21.94 -13.66
C LEU A 35 10.22 -21.74 -13.28
N HIS A 36 9.26 -22.31 -14.02
CA HIS A 36 7.83 -22.06 -13.81
C HIS A 36 7.33 -22.69 -12.52
N GLY A 37 6.73 -21.86 -11.66
CA GLY A 37 6.22 -22.32 -10.38
C GLY A 37 7.30 -22.64 -9.34
N LEU A 38 8.57 -22.35 -9.66
CA LEU A 38 9.67 -22.57 -8.74
C LEU A 38 9.46 -21.81 -7.44
N ARG A 39 9.57 -22.52 -6.32
CA ARG A 39 9.43 -21.97 -4.97
C ARG A 39 10.81 -21.72 -4.38
N ILE A 40 11.05 -20.52 -3.93
CA ILE A 40 12.34 -20.05 -3.44
C ILE A 40 12.16 -19.48 -2.03
N GLY A 41 12.73 -20.15 -1.04
CA GLY A 41 12.74 -19.66 0.34
C GLY A 41 13.73 -18.53 0.56
N ALA A 42 13.52 -17.71 1.58
CA ALA A 42 14.46 -16.67 1.96
C ALA A 42 15.85 -17.22 2.25
N GLY A 43 16.90 -16.55 1.75
CA GLY A 43 18.30 -16.98 1.85
C GLY A 43 18.75 -18.02 0.82
N ARG A 44 17.84 -18.57 -0.02
CA ARG A 44 18.16 -19.62 -1.00
C ARG A 44 18.31 -19.03 -2.39
N GLY A 45 19.42 -19.35 -3.06
CA GLY A 45 19.75 -18.82 -4.38
C GLY A 45 19.78 -17.29 -4.41
N LEU A 46 19.78 -16.72 -5.62
CA LEU A 46 19.85 -15.26 -5.82
C LEU A 46 18.60 -14.54 -5.29
N GLY A 47 17.44 -15.09 -5.59
CA GLY A 47 16.17 -14.46 -5.18
C GLY A 47 15.91 -14.52 -3.69
N GLY A 48 16.19 -15.66 -3.06
CA GLY A 48 16.09 -15.80 -1.62
C GLY A 48 17.07 -14.91 -0.87
N THR A 49 18.28 -14.71 -1.41
CA THR A 49 19.25 -13.74 -0.88
C THR A 49 18.70 -12.32 -0.97
N ALA A 50 18.12 -11.92 -2.12
CA ALA A 50 17.50 -10.60 -2.26
C ALA A 50 16.32 -10.40 -1.30
N ILE A 51 15.53 -11.45 -1.02
CA ILE A 51 14.45 -11.40 -0.02
C ILE A 51 15.02 -11.20 1.39
N ALA A 52 16.02 -11.99 1.76
CA ALA A 52 16.62 -11.93 3.11
C ALA A 52 17.26 -10.57 3.39
N MET A 53 17.89 -9.97 2.37
CA MET A 53 18.55 -8.67 2.48
C MET A 53 17.57 -7.48 2.33
N GLY A 54 16.41 -7.67 1.72
CA GLY A 54 15.53 -6.57 1.31
C GLY A 54 16.17 -5.63 0.29
N ALA A 55 17.20 -6.05 -0.42
CA ALA A 55 18.05 -5.25 -1.29
C ALA A 55 18.36 -6.00 -2.60
N PRO A 56 18.67 -5.28 -3.70
CA PRO A 56 19.02 -5.92 -4.96
C PRO A 56 20.35 -6.68 -4.86
N VAL A 57 20.38 -7.84 -5.48
CA VAL A 57 21.58 -8.68 -5.57
C VAL A 57 21.88 -8.94 -7.05
N ARG A 58 23.14 -8.83 -7.45
CA ARG A 58 23.61 -9.13 -8.80
C ARG A 58 24.79 -10.08 -8.73
N VAL A 59 24.81 -11.03 -9.65
CA VAL A 59 25.96 -11.89 -9.91
C VAL A 59 26.35 -11.77 -11.40
N ASN A 60 27.64 -11.64 -11.65
CA ASN A 60 28.16 -11.54 -13.01
C ASN A 60 28.42 -12.92 -13.62
N ASP A 61 28.69 -13.92 -12.78
CA ASP A 61 28.78 -15.31 -13.12
C ASP A 61 28.02 -16.14 -12.08
N TYR A 62 26.85 -16.64 -12.48
CA TYR A 62 25.96 -17.36 -11.57
C TYR A 62 26.58 -18.68 -11.10
N ALA A 63 27.28 -19.38 -11.99
CA ALA A 63 27.81 -20.70 -11.71
C ALA A 63 28.98 -20.70 -10.71
N SER A 64 29.78 -19.63 -10.67
CA SER A 64 31.00 -19.58 -9.89
C SER A 64 30.93 -18.67 -8.65
N THR A 65 29.87 -17.88 -8.51
CA THR A 65 29.76 -16.93 -7.41
C THR A 65 29.59 -17.62 -6.05
N ARG A 66 30.24 -17.09 -5.03
CA ARG A 66 30.06 -17.54 -3.63
C ARG A 66 29.06 -16.72 -2.83
N ALA A 67 28.40 -15.76 -3.49
CA ALA A 67 27.49 -14.83 -2.82
C ALA A 67 26.07 -15.40 -2.62
N ILE A 68 25.78 -16.56 -3.20
CA ILE A 68 24.46 -17.22 -3.16
C ILE A 68 24.62 -18.71 -2.94
N THR A 69 23.55 -19.40 -2.62
CA THR A 69 23.50 -20.87 -2.62
C THR A 69 23.17 -21.40 -4.02
N HIS A 70 23.61 -22.60 -4.33
CA HIS A 70 23.63 -23.17 -5.70
C HIS A 70 22.58 -24.26 -5.97
N GLU A 71 21.49 -24.25 -5.20
CA GLU A 71 20.41 -25.27 -5.31
C GLU A 71 19.65 -25.20 -6.62
N PHE A 72 19.73 -24.08 -7.31
CA PHE A 72 18.99 -23.81 -8.55
C PHE A 72 19.89 -23.84 -9.81
N ASP A 73 21.13 -24.27 -9.69
CA ASP A 73 22.10 -24.30 -10.82
C ASP A 73 21.61 -25.11 -12.01
N GLN A 74 20.95 -26.24 -11.75
CA GLN A 74 20.40 -27.04 -12.84
C GLN A 74 19.43 -26.22 -13.70
N MET A 75 18.52 -25.50 -13.09
CA MET A 75 17.50 -24.71 -13.80
C MET A 75 18.07 -23.43 -14.39
N VAL A 76 18.94 -22.73 -13.67
CA VAL A 76 19.45 -21.42 -14.08
C VAL A 76 20.58 -21.54 -15.05
N VAL A 77 21.58 -22.41 -14.76
CA VAL A 77 22.82 -22.52 -15.52
C VAL A 77 22.68 -23.54 -16.66
N VAL A 78 22.12 -24.71 -16.39
CA VAL A 78 22.06 -25.81 -17.41
C VAL A 78 20.86 -25.62 -18.33
N ASP A 79 19.66 -25.53 -17.79
CA ASP A 79 18.42 -25.47 -18.58
C ASP A 79 18.26 -24.12 -19.28
N GLU A 80 18.42 -23.01 -18.54
CA GLU A 80 18.22 -21.66 -19.04
C GLU A 80 19.49 -21.00 -19.58
N ARG A 81 20.67 -21.54 -19.31
CA ARG A 81 21.99 -21.05 -19.74
C ARG A 81 22.24 -19.59 -19.36
N LEU A 82 21.73 -19.18 -18.19
CA LEU A 82 21.92 -17.83 -17.69
C LEU A 82 23.29 -17.70 -17.03
N THR A 83 24.02 -16.64 -17.37
CA THR A 83 25.35 -16.36 -16.85
C THR A 83 25.38 -15.22 -15.86
N SER A 84 24.91 -14.03 -16.25
CA SER A 84 24.78 -12.90 -15.34
C SER A 84 23.31 -12.64 -15.05
N VAL A 85 22.98 -12.53 -13.78
CA VAL A 85 21.61 -12.39 -13.28
C VAL A 85 21.55 -11.36 -12.17
N PHE A 86 20.50 -10.56 -12.11
CA PHE A 86 20.15 -9.81 -10.91
C PHE A 86 18.77 -10.19 -10.39
N ALA A 87 18.56 -10.03 -9.09
CA ALA A 87 17.28 -10.10 -8.40
C ALA A 87 17.02 -8.76 -7.70
N TYR A 88 15.88 -8.14 -7.98
CA TYR A 88 15.48 -6.86 -7.38
C TYR A 88 14.19 -7.03 -6.59
N PRO A 89 14.19 -6.87 -5.26
CA PRO A 89 12.99 -7.05 -4.43
C PRO A 89 12.02 -5.88 -4.59
N VAL A 90 10.73 -6.17 -4.58
CA VAL A 90 9.63 -5.20 -4.46
C VAL A 90 9.28 -5.12 -2.99
N VAL A 91 9.66 -4.01 -2.36
CA VAL A 91 9.52 -3.83 -0.90
C VAL A 91 8.38 -2.85 -0.62
N VAL A 92 7.42 -3.26 0.21
CA VAL A 92 6.32 -2.44 0.70
C VAL A 92 6.37 -2.44 2.22
N ARG A 93 6.46 -1.27 2.83
CA ARG A 93 6.53 -1.11 4.31
C ARG A 93 7.55 -2.04 4.98
N GLY A 94 8.73 -2.18 4.38
CA GLY A 94 9.81 -3.03 4.90
C GLY A 94 9.64 -4.53 4.64
N THR A 95 8.56 -4.96 3.99
CA THR A 95 8.32 -6.36 3.65
C THR A 95 8.49 -6.58 2.14
N VAL A 96 9.15 -7.68 1.75
CA VAL A 96 9.30 -8.07 0.34
C VAL A 96 8.04 -8.79 -0.13
N HIS A 97 7.38 -8.24 -1.15
CA HIS A 97 6.15 -8.77 -1.75
C HIS A 97 6.40 -9.51 -3.07
N GLY A 98 7.56 -9.32 -3.68
CA GLY A 98 7.92 -9.99 -4.92
C GLY A 98 9.36 -9.70 -5.30
N VAL A 99 9.85 -10.39 -6.34
CA VAL A 99 11.20 -10.20 -6.88
C VAL A 99 11.14 -10.13 -8.40
N LEU A 100 11.82 -9.11 -8.95
CA LEU A 100 12.05 -8.95 -10.37
C LEU A 100 13.44 -9.45 -10.71
N TYR A 101 13.56 -10.20 -11.80
CA TYR A 101 14.83 -10.71 -12.30
C TYR A 101 15.11 -10.21 -13.71
N GLY A 102 16.36 -9.97 -13.97
CA GLY A 102 16.86 -9.77 -15.32
C GLY A 102 18.16 -10.52 -15.51
N ALA A 103 18.32 -11.11 -16.69
CA ALA A 103 19.44 -11.97 -16.96
C ALA A 103 19.92 -11.85 -18.41
N VAL A 104 21.16 -12.25 -18.60
CA VAL A 104 21.79 -12.44 -19.91
C VAL A 104 22.44 -13.82 -20.00
N ARG A 105 22.70 -14.25 -21.23
CA ARG A 105 23.44 -15.45 -21.57
C ARG A 105 24.79 -15.06 -22.19
N GLY A 106 25.75 -15.97 -22.17
CA GLY A 106 27.05 -15.75 -22.76
C GLY A 106 27.99 -14.91 -21.91
N GLN A 107 28.91 -14.17 -22.52
CA GLN A 107 29.99 -13.49 -21.80
C GLN A 107 29.63 -12.04 -21.36
N THR A 108 28.46 -11.56 -21.71
CA THR A 108 28.02 -10.21 -21.28
C THR A 108 27.46 -10.23 -19.87
N THR A 109 27.65 -9.13 -19.15
CA THR A 109 27.10 -8.98 -17.81
C THR A 109 25.92 -8.01 -17.79
N VAL A 110 25.04 -8.14 -16.82
CA VAL A 110 23.95 -7.18 -16.62
C VAL A 110 24.52 -5.85 -16.12
N GLY A 111 24.33 -4.80 -16.91
CA GLY A 111 24.84 -3.47 -16.60
C GLY A 111 24.00 -2.71 -15.54
N ASP A 112 24.62 -1.75 -14.88
CA ASP A 112 24.00 -0.94 -13.81
C ASP A 112 22.73 -0.19 -14.25
N ARG A 113 22.68 0.20 -15.55
CA ARG A 113 21.48 0.84 -16.10
C ARG A 113 20.25 -0.05 -15.97
N ALA A 114 20.38 -1.34 -16.30
CA ALA A 114 19.27 -2.29 -16.19
C ALA A 114 18.79 -2.45 -14.74
N ILE A 115 19.71 -2.48 -13.80
CA ILE A 115 19.40 -2.57 -12.36
C ILE A 115 18.68 -1.30 -11.88
N ARG A 116 19.14 -0.11 -12.27
CA ARG A 116 18.46 1.16 -11.93
C ARG A 116 17.03 1.20 -12.50
N MET A 117 16.84 0.74 -13.75
CA MET A 117 15.51 0.68 -14.38
C MET A 117 14.60 -0.33 -13.66
N ALA A 118 15.13 -1.50 -13.27
CA ALA A 118 14.39 -2.46 -12.47
C ALA A 118 13.97 -1.87 -11.11
N GLY A 119 14.85 -1.08 -10.49
CA GLY A 119 14.55 -0.36 -9.25
C GLY A 119 13.43 0.66 -9.38
N ALA A 120 13.40 1.42 -10.50
CA ALA A 120 12.29 2.34 -10.76
C ALA A 120 10.95 1.60 -10.90
N ILE A 121 10.96 0.46 -11.59
CA ILE A 121 9.77 -0.40 -11.75
C ILE A 121 9.36 -1.01 -10.40
N ALA A 122 10.31 -1.52 -9.63
CA ALA A 122 10.02 -2.10 -8.31
C ALA A 122 9.37 -1.08 -7.37
N ARG A 123 9.83 0.17 -7.38
CA ARG A 123 9.20 1.27 -6.60
C ARG A 123 7.79 1.59 -7.10
N GLY A 124 7.56 1.61 -8.42
CA GLY A 124 6.22 1.79 -8.99
C GLY A 124 5.27 0.69 -8.52
N LEU A 125 5.68 -0.57 -8.67
CA LEU A 125 4.89 -1.72 -8.19
C LEU A 125 4.65 -1.68 -6.66
N ALA A 126 5.65 -1.26 -5.89
CA ALA A 126 5.49 -1.10 -4.45
C ALA A 126 4.44 -0.03 -4.12
N GLY A 127 4.44 1.11 -4.84
CA GLY A 127 3.41 2.13 -4.71
C GLY A 127 2.00 1.60 -5.04
N ASP A 128 1.86 0.85 -6.14
CA ASP A 128 0.58 0.23 -6.53
C ASP A 128 0.08 -0.78 -5.48
N LEU A 129 0.99 -1.56 -4.88
CA LEU A 129 0.67 -2.53 -3.84
C LEU A 129 0.36 -1.86 -2.48
N ASP A 130 0.96 -0.71 -2.19
CA ASP A 130 0.71 0.07 -0.97
C ASP A 130 -0.62 0.83 -1.01
N MET A 131 -1.15 1.06 -2.22
CA MET A 131 -2.46 1.70 -2.41
C MET A 131 -3.58 0.70 -2.12
N PRO A 132 -4.44 0.95 -1.12
CA PRO A 132 -5.62 0.12 -0.90
C PRO A 132 -6.48 0.08 -2.16
N SER A 133 -6.90 -1.09 -2.61
CA SER A 133 -7.84 -1.21 -3.73
C SER A 133 -9.12 -0.44 -3.41
N LEU A 134 -9.88 -0.05 -4.44
CA LEU A 134 -11.19 0.60 -4.24
C LEU A 134 -12.12 -0.26 -3.37
N HIS A 135 -12.06 -1.59 -3.52
CA HIS A 135 -12.80 -2.54 -2.68
C HIS A 135 -12.31 -2.52 -1.22
N THR A 136 -11.00 -2.49 -1.00
CA THR A 136 -10.42 -2.40 0.36
C THR A 136 -10.80 -1.07 1.02
N LYS A 137 -10.75 0.04 0.28
CA LYS A 137 -11.19 1.36 0.78
C LYS A 137 -12.67 1.37 1.15
N ALA A 138 -13.53 0.75 0.32
CA ALA A 138 -14.96 0.64 0.62
C ALA A 138 -15.21 -0.22 1.86
N ALA A 139 -14.58 -1.39 1.96
CA ALA A 139 -14.71 -2.28 3.11
C ALA A 139 -14.18 -1.63 4.41
N LEU A 140 -13.07 -0.88 4.34
CA LEU A 140 -12.56 -0.15 5.49
C LEU A 140 -13.51 0.98 5.94
N ARG A 141 -14.15 1.68 5.00
CA ARG A 141 -15.19 2.66 5.34
C ARG A 141 -16.38 2.02 6.01
N GLU A 142 -16.88 0.91 5.48
CA GLU A 142 -17.99 0.15 6.05
C GLU A 142 -17.63 -0.37 7.45
N LEU A 143 -16.42 -0.90 7.64
CA LEU A 143 -15.93 -1.32 8.95
C LEU A 143 -15.88 -0.16 9.95
N ALA A 144 -15.45 1.03 9.52
CA ALA A 144 -15.44 2.23 10.36
C ALA A 144 -16.87 2.67 10.75
N GLU A 145 -17.84 2.57 9.82
CA GLU A 145 -19.26 2.86 10.10
C GLU A 145 -19.83 1.87 11.13
N VAL A 146 -19.64 0.57 10.90
CA VAL A 146 -20.10 -0.46 11.83
C VAL A 146 -19.47 -0.27 13.21
N THR A 147 -18.17 0.02 13.27
CA THR A 147 -17.46 0.28 14.53
C THR A 147 -18.07 1.42 15.34
N ARG A 148 -18.60 2.45 14.65
CA ARG A 148 -19.31 3.57 15.34
C ARG A 148 -20.65 3.17 15.95
N LEU A 149 -21.32 2.18 15.36
CA LEU A 149 -22.63 1.69 15.81
C LEU A 149 -22.53 0.68 16.97
N VAL A 150 -21.34 0.11 17.19
CA VAL A 150 -21.12 -0.88 18.27
C VAL A 150 -21.21 -0.18 19.64
N GLY A 151 -22.15 -0.65 20.48
CA GLY A 151 -22.37 -0.12 21.82
C GLY A 151 -21.30 -0.55 22.84
N ASP A 152 -20.71 -1.74 22.68
CA ASP A 152 -19.71 -2.31 23.57
C ASP A 152 -18.34 -1.61 23.36
N PRO A 153 -17.77 -0.97 24.38
CA PRO A 153 -16.48 -0.28 24.27
C PRO A 153 -15.31 -1.23 23.95
N ALA A 154 -15.30 -2.44 24.53
CA ALA A 154 -14.22 -3.41 24.31
C ALA A 154 -14.24 -3.95 22.88
N LEU A 155 -15.41 -4.27 22.35
CA LEU A 155 -15.57 -4.70 20.97
C LEU A 155 -15.25 -3.57 19.98
N ARG A 156 -15.64 -2.34 20.28
CA ARG A 156 -15.30 -1.15 19.47
C ARG A 156 -13.80 -0.95 19.35
N GLU A 157 -13.07 -1.09 20.45
CA GLU A 157 -11.61 -0.95 20.46
C GLU A 157 -10.93 -2.07 19.65
N ARG A 158 -11.42 -3.30 19.73
CA ARG A 158 -10.93 -4.43 18.93
C ARG A 158 -11.15 -4.19 17.44
N LEU A 159 -12.34 -3.72 17.04
CA LEU A 159 -12.65 -3.40 15.63
C LEU A 159 -11.80 -2.23 15.11
N ARG A 160 -11.54 -1.23 15.95
CA ARG A 160 -10.66 -0.10 15.61
C ARG A 160 -9.23 -0.60 15.35
N LYS A 161 -8.73 -1.51 16.16
CA LYS A 161 -7.41 -2.12 15.97
C LYS A 161 -7.35 -2.91 14.66
N VAL A 162 -8.33 -3.74 14.37
CA VAL A 162 -8.42 -4.47 13.09
C VAL A 162 -8.46 -3.52 11.90
N HIS A 163 -9.23 -2.43 11.99
CA HIS A 163 -9.28 -1.40 10.94
C HIS A 163 -7.89 -0.78 10.68
N GLN A 164 -7.13 -0.47 11.74
CA GLN A 164 -5.77 0.06 11.64
C GLN A 164 -4.79 -0.99 11.07
N ASP A 165 -4.85 -2.24 11.53
CA ASP A 165 -4.00 -3.33 11.07
C ASP A 165 -4.21 -3.65 9.58
N LEU A 166 -5.42 -3.42 9.06
CA LEU A 166 -5.75 -3.52 7.63
C LEU A 166 -5.34 -2.29 6.80
N GLY A 167 -4.63 -1.34 7.39
CA GLY A 167 -4.19 -0.12 6.71
C GLY A 167 -5.28 0.94 6.56
N GLY A 168 -6.39 0.81 7.30
CA GLY A 168 -7.38 1.88 7.47
C GLY A 168 -6.72 3.06 8.19
N GLU A 169 -6.88 4.25 7.65
CA GLU A 169 -6.50 5.46 8.37
C GLU A 169 -7.30 5.48 9.67
N ALA A 170 -6.60 5.70 10.78
CA ALA A 170 -7.29 6.01 12.02
C ALA A 170 -8.27 7.15 11.69
N PRO A 171 -9.56 7.05 12.08
CA PRO A 171 -10.40 8.21 11.97
C PRO A 171 -9.63 9.32 12.67
N VAL A 172 -9.30 10.37 11.93
CA VAL A 172 -8.70 11.56 12.51
C VAL A 172 -9.79 12.11 13.43
N THR A 173 -9.83 11.58 14.64
CA THR A 173 -10.47 12.24 15.75
C THR A 173 -9.55 13.40 16.09
N VAL A 174 -9.58 14.42 15.23
CA VAL A 174 -9.21 15.75 15.70
C VAL A 174 -10.21 15.96 16.85
N PRO A 175 -9.74 16.17 18.07
CA PRO A 175 -10.64 16.49 19.16
C PRO A 175 -11.16 17.89 18.85
N THR A 176 -12.12 17.99 17.94
CA THR A 176 -12.80 19.26 17.65
C THR A 176 -13.64 19.67 18.85
N GLY A 177 -13.76 18.77 19.83
CA GLY A 177 -14.60 18.98 20.98
C GLY A 177 -16.06 19.32 20.63
N LEU A 178 -16.46 19.14 19.35
CA LEU A 178 -17.80 19.42 18.88
C LEU A 178 -18.79 18.45 19.52
N THR A 179 -19.86 19.00 20.07
CA THR A 179 -20.97 18.20 20.56
C THR A 179 -21.79 17.64 19.39
N PRO A 180 -22.58 16.57 19.60
CA PRO A 180 -23.45 16.03 18.56
C PRO A 180 -24.36 17.09 17.93
N ARG A 181 -24.91 18.01 18.75
CA ARG A 181 -25.79 19.08 18.27
C ARG A 181 -25.07 20.17 17.47
N GLU A 182 -23.84 20.48 17.82
CA GLU A 182 -22.99 21.38 17.02
C GLU A 182 -22.64 20.74 15.65
N LEU A 183 -22.43 19.43 15.64
CA LEU A 183 -22.14 18.67 14.42
C LEU A 183 -23.37 18.60 13.50
N ASP A 184 -24.54 18.26 14.03
CA ASP A 184 -25.80 18.22 13.27
C ASP A 184 -26.11 19.59 12.66
N THR A 185 -25.89 20.65 13.43
CA THR A 185 -26.06 22.04 12.97
C THR A 185 -25.08 22.38 11.84
N LEU A 186 -23.81 21.96 11.94
CA LEU A 186 -22.81 22.16 10.88
C LEU A 186 -23.11 21.35 9.62
N ARG A 187 -23.65 20.13 9.73
CA ARG A 187 -24.05 19.31 8.57
C ARG A 187 -25.11 20.00 7.74
N LEU A 188 -26.14 20.52 8.37
CA LEU A 188 -27.20 21.28 7.70
C LEU A 188 -26.67 22.62 7.17
N ALA A 189 -25.77 23.26 7.88
CA ALA A 189 -25.07 24.44 7.40
C ALA A 189 -24.24 24.19 6.15
N ALA A 190 -23.65 22.99 6.03
CA ALA A 190 -22.78 22.60 4.90
C ALA A 190 -23.54 22.36 3.60
N VAL A 191 -24.84 22.06 3.66
CA VAL A 191 -25.74 21.96 2.49
C VAL A 191 -26.45 23.29 2.20
N GLY A 192 -26.10 24.37 2.91
CA GLY A 192 -26.60 25.72 2.64
C GLY A 192 -27.85 26.11 3.41
N ALA A 193 -28.41 25.26 4.30
CA ALA A 193 -29.63 25.54 5.04
C ALA A 193 -29.51 26.79 5.91
N SER A 194 -30.47 27.69 5.90
CA SER A 194 -30.53 28.86 6.76
C SER A 194 -30.76 28.47 8.23
N ASN A 195 -30.48 29.37 9.18
CA ASN A 195 -30.70 29.08 10.60
C ASN A 195 -32.17 28.74 10.92
N ARG A 196 -33.12 29.27 10.15
CA ARG A 196 -34.53 28.96 10.27
C ARG A 196 -34.87 27.55 9.81
N GLU A 197 -34.29 27.11 8.68
CA GLU A 197 -34.44 25.76 8.17
C GLU A 197 -33.78 24.74 9.08
N ILE A 198 -32.57 25.04 9.58
CA ILE A 198 -31.88 24.20 10.56
C ILE A 198 -32.71 24.07 11.85
N ALA A 199 -33.29 25.16 12.31
CA ALA A 199 -34.13 25.18 13.49
C ALA A 199 -35.40 24.31 13.32
N ALA A 200 -36.05 24.40 12.16
CA ALA A 200 -37.19 23.57 11.82
C ALA A 200 -36.83 22.08 11.74
N GLU A 201 -35.72 21.74 11.08
CA GLU A 201 -35.25 20.36 10.88
C GLU A 201 -34.85 19.68 12.20
N LEU A 202 -34.17 20.43 13.10
CA LEU A 202 -33.67 19.89 14.37
C LEU A 202 -34.67 20.06 15.55
N GLY A 203 -35.83 20.64 15.33
CA GLY A 203 -36.80 20.93 16.38
C GLY A 203 -36.28 21.93 17.42
N LEU A 204 -35.57 22.98 17.00
CA LEU A 204 -34.90 23.95 17.83
C LEU A 204 -35.41 25.38 17.58
N SER A 205 -35.04 26.34 18.45
CA SER A 205 -35.17 27.75 18.14
C SER A 205 -34.03 28.25 17.27
N THR A 206 -34.24 29.29 16.48
CA THR A 206 -33.17 29.92 15.68
C THR A 206 -32.04 30.49 16.55
N GLU A 207 -32.32 30.92 17.76
CA GLU A 207 -31.32 31.39 18.72
C GLU A 207 -30.45 30.24 19.23
N THR A 208 -31.03 29.05 19.44
CA THR A 208 -30.31 27.84 19.80
C THR A 208 -29.37 27.42 18.67
N VAL A 209 -29.83 27.46 17.41
CA VAL A 209 -28.98 27.17 16.22
C VAL A 209 -27.80 28.14 16.15
N LYS A 210 -28.02 29.44 16.35
CA LYS A 210 -26.94 30.45 16.42
C LYS A 210 -25.96 30.16 17.55
N ALA A 211 -26.44 29.70 18.71
CA ALA A 211 -25.58 29.34 19.84
C ALA A 211 -24.68 28.11 19.48
N TYR A 212 -25.25 27.08 18.86
CA TYR A 212 -24.48 25.91 18.41
C TYR A 212 -23.45 26.26 17.32
N LEU A 213 -23.80 27.09 16.34
CA LEU A 213 -22.85 27.57 15.33
C LEU A 213 -21.71 28.39 15.99
N ARG A 214 -22.00 29.27 16.94
CA ARG A 214 -20.97 30.01 17.68
C ARG A 214 -20.07 29.07 18.49
N GLY A 215 -20.65 28.08 19.15
CA GLY A 215 -19.92 27.05 19.88
C GLY A 215 -18.98 26.27 18.96
N ALA A 216 -19.48 25.82 17.82
CA ALA A 216 -18.70 25.10 16.79
C ALA A 216 -17.56 25.96 16.21
N MET A 217 -17.85 27.22 15.85
CA MET A 217 -16.85 28.16 15.34
C MET A 217 -15.71 28.38 16.33
N ARG A 218 -16.03 28.58 17.62
CA ARG A 218 -15.02 28.74 18.66
C ARG A 218 -14.15 27.51 18.82
N LYS A 219 -14.72 26.30 18.78
CA LYS A 219 -14.03 25.04 18.93
C LYS A 219 -13.16 24.70 17.72
N LEU A 220 -13.56 25.13 16.52
CA LEU A 220 -12.81 25.01 15.28
C LEU A 220 -11.79 26.14 15.06
N GLY A 221 -11.73 27.15 15.93
CA GLY A 221 -10.80 28.29 15.82
C GLY A 221 -11.09 29.21 14.63
N VAL A 222 -12.36 29.34 14.20
CA VAL A 222 -12.78 30.12 13.03
C VAL A 222 -13.83 31.16 13.38
N HIS A 223 -13.99 32.19 12.53
CA HIS A 223 -14.80 33.36 12.86
C HIS A 223 -16.08 33.50 12.03
N ASN A 224 -16.30 32.66 11.05
CA ASN A 224 -17.51 32.69 10.22
C ASN A 224 -18.01 31.28 9.89
N ARG A 225 -19.30 31.21 9.51
CA ARG A 225 -20.01 29.98 9.21
C ARG A 225 -19.35 29.18 8.06
N THR A 226 -18.94 29.85 6.97
CA THR A 226 -18.33 29.20 5.81
C THR A 226 -16.98 28.60 6.16
N ALA A 227 -16.17 29.32 6.94
CA ALA A 227 -14.92 28.81 7.47
C ALA A 227 -15.13 27.62 8.42
N ALA A 228 -16.22 27.63 9.23
CA ALA A 228 -16.53 26.50 10.10
C ALA A 228 -16.90 25.23 9.31
N VAL A 229 -17.67 25.36 8.25
CA VAL A 229 -17.98 24.25 7.34
C VAL A 229 -16.72 23.74 6.63
N HIS A 230 -15.87 24.65 6.13
CA HIS A 230 -14.61 24.27 5.50
C HIS A 230 -13.68 23.54 6.47
N ALA A 231 -13.47 24.08 7.67
CA ALA A 231 -12.64 23.47 8.70
C ALA A 231 -13.18 22.08 9.12
N ALA A 232 -14.50 21.93 9.26
CA ALA A 232 -15.13 20.66 9.59
C ALA A 232 -14.98 19.60 8.48
N ARG A 233 -15.00 20.01 7.21
CA ARG A 233 -14.70 19.14 6.06
C ARG A 233 -13.23 18.74 6.00
N SER A 234 -12.31 19.69 6.18
CA SER A 234 -10.87 19.44 6.13
C SER A 234 -10.39 18.54 7.29
N THR A 235 -11.09 18.55 8.42
CA THR A 235 -10.84 17.67 9.58
C THR A 235 -11.60 16.33 9.52
N GLY A 236 -12.35 16.07 8.43
CA GLY A 236 -13.10 14.82 8.26
C GLY A 236 -14.29 14.63 9.21
N VAL A 237 -14.77 15.72 9.80
CA VAL A 237 -15.90 15.69 10.74
C VAL A 237 -17.25 15.82 10.01
N LEU A 238 -17.22 16.35 8.78
CA LEU A 238 -18.34 16.47 7.83
C LEU A 238 -18.09 15.68 6.55
#